data_7b3a3916c354c2b54dd49402af39e4ad
#
_entry.id   7b3a3916c354c2b54dd49402af39e4ad
#
_cell.length_a   1.000
_cell.length_b   1.000
_cell.length_c   1.000
_cell.angle_alpha   90.00
_cell.angle_beta   90.00
_cell.angle_gamma   90.00
#
_symmetry.space_group_name_H-M   'P 1'
#
loop_
_entity.id
_entity.type
_entity.pdbx_description
1 polymer ?
#
loop_
_entity_poly.entity_id
_entity_poly.type
_entity_poly.pdbx_seq_one_letter_code
_entity_poly.pdbx_strand_id
1 'polypeptide(L)'
;MKIRTTIAAIAIAIATATPGAAQGIGQTVTPHFAQAITNIPGKSLVAVVVDYAPGGASPSHVHAKSAFIFAYVLSGEIESQVNDGPSRVYRAGESFYETPGSRHPVSRNASRTEPAKLLAVFVVDTDDKQLTTPVQ
;
A
#
# COMPACT_ATOMS: atom_id res chain seq x y z
N MET A 1 36.30 -53.77 -4.54
CA MET A 1 36.09 -52.53 -5.24
C MET A 1 34.72 -51.96 -4.75
N LYS A 2 34.72 -50.92 -3.89
CA LYS A 2 33.49 -50.36 -3.29
C LYS A 2 33.15 -49.10 -4.09
N ILE A 3 32.06 -49.18 -4.81
CA ILE A 3 31.52 -48.04 -5.58
C ILE A 3 30.75 -47.15 -4.58
N ARG A 4 31.24 -45.91 -4.35
CA ARG A 4 30.57 -44.88 -3.59
C ARG A 4 29.72 -44.04 -4.55
N THR A 5 28.42 -44.23 -4.49
CA THR A 5 27.46 -43.43 -5.22
C THR A 5 27.20 -42.16 -4.42
N THR A 6 27.68 -41.03 -4.95
CA THR A 6 27.41 -39.71 -4.36
C THR A 6 26.09 -39.21 -4.94
N ILE A 7 25.05 -39.12 -4.14
CA ILE A 7 23.77 -38.51 -4.50
C ILE A 7 23.92 -37.00 -4.28
N ALA A 8 23.97 -36.25 -5.37
CA ALA A 8 23.91 -34.79 -5.34
C ALA A 8 22.45 -34.35 -5.14
N ALA A 9 22.14 -33.78 -4.01
CA ALA A 9 20.85 -33.16 -3.74
C ALA A 9 20.78 -31.79 -4.46
N ILE A 10 19.94 -31.70 -5.48
CA ILE A 10 19.65 -30.43 -6.16
C ILE A 10 18.59 -29.72 -5.30
N ALA A 11 18.99 -28.66 -4.59
CA ALA A 11 18.07 -27.77 -3.91
C ALA A 11 17.42 -26.86 -4.96
N ILE A 12 16.16 -27.11 -5.29
CA ILE A 12 15.36 -26.18 -6.11
C ILE A 12 14.92 -25.04 -5.20
N ALA A 13 15.54 -23.88 -5.35
CA ALA A 13 15.08 -22.65 -4.72
C ALA A 13 13.81 -22.19 -5.45
N ILE A 14 12.64 -22.40 -4.84
CA ILE A 14 11.38 -21.83 -5.30
C ILE A 14 11.40 -20.35 -4.92
N ALA A 15 11.71 -19.50 -5.89
CA ALA A 15 11.52 -18.06 -5.76
C ALA A 15 10.00 -17.79 -5.76
N THR A 16 9.42 -17.55 -4.60
CA THR A 16 8.06 -17.04 -4.49
C THR A 16 8.06 -15.60 -4.93
N ALA A 17 7.72 -15.35 -6.19
CA ALA A 17 7.41 -14.02 -6.67
C ALA A 17 6.13 -13.56 -5.96
N THR A 18 6.25 -12.69 -4.95
CA THR A 18 5.12 -11.91 -4.45
C THR A 18 4.64 -11.04 -5.61
N PRO A 19 3.32 -11.01 -5.91
CA PRO A 19 2.81 -10.06 -6.90
C PRO A 19 3.12 -8.65 -6.37
N GLY A 20 4.13 -8.00 -6.99
CA GLY A 20 4.51 -6.66 -6.63
C GLY A 20 3.37 -5.71 -6.97
N ALA A 21 2.79 -5.06 -5.96
CA ALA A 21 2.06 -3.83 -6.21
C ALA A 21 2.99 -2.92 -7.03
N ALA A 22 2.47 -2.32 -8.11
CA ALA A 22 3.28 -1.40 -8.91
C ALA A 22 3.82 -0.31 -7.99
N GLN A 23 5.14 -0.29 -7.82
CA GLN A 23 5.77 0.70 -6.95
C GLN A 23 5.83 2.03 -7.68
N GLY A 24 5.41 3.10 -7.00
CA GLY A 24 5.57 4.46 -7.47
C GLY A 24 7.04 4.90 -7.49
N ILE A 25 7.30 6.01 -8.11
CA ILE A 25 8.65 6.63 -8.13
C ILE A 25 8.92 7.23 -6.74
N GLY A 26 10.01 6.80 -6.09
CA GLY A 26 10.38 7.31 -4.77
C GLY A 26 9.33 7.01 -3.68
N GLN A 27 8.61 5.90 -3.81
CA GLN A 27 7.62 5.42 -2.85
C GLN A 27 8.06 4.09 -2.27
N THR A 28 7.83 3.92 -0.97
CA THR A 28 7.94 2.62 -0.29
C THR A 28 6.68 2.39 0.54
N VAL A 29 6.03 1.24 0.37
CA VAL A 29 4.87 0.84 1.17
C VAL A 29 5.29 -0.28 2.12
N THR A 30 5.14 -0.03 3.42
CA THR A 30 5.51 -0.97 4.47
C THR A 30 4.26 -1.43 5.21
N PRO A 31 3.92 -2.74 5.20
CA PRO A 31 2.89 -3.29 6.06
C PRO A 31 3.24 -3.04 7.53
N HIS A 32 2.28 -2.55 8.30
CA HIS A 32 2.46 -2.21 9.69
C HIS A 32 1.56 -3.02 10.63
N PHE A 33 0.34 -3.32 10.19
CA PHE A 33 -0.64 -4.07 10.98
C PHE A 33 -1.63 -4.77 10.06
N ALA A 34 -2.06 -5.99 10.45
CA ALA A 34 -3.16 -6.67 9.79
C ALA A 34 -3.83 -7.63 10.78
N GLN A 35 -5.13 -7.43 11.03
CA GLN A 35 -5.90 -8.25 11.97
C GLN A 35 -7.37 -8.29 11.59
N ALA A 36 -7.99 -9.46 11.70
CA ALA A 36 -9.45 -9.59 11.61
C ALA A 36 -10.12 -8.79 12.74
N ILE A 37 -11.20 -8.09 12.42
CA ILE A 37 -11.99 -7.32 13.40
C ILE A 37 -13.00 -8.27 14.03
N THR A 38 -12.81 -8.60 15.31
CA THR A 38 -13.55 -9.66 15.98
C THR A 38 -15.05 -9.38 16.12
N ASN A 39 -15.45 -8.13 16.23
CA ASN A 39 -16.84 -7.69 16.37
C ASN A 39 -17.50 -7.23 15.05
N ILE A 40 -16.78 -7.36 13.92
CA ILE A 40 -17.30 -7.11 12.58
C ILE A 40 -16.93 -8.33 11.72
N PRO A 41 -17.74 -9.39 11.72
CA PRO A 41 -17.43 -10.62 10.99
C PRO A 41 -17.12 -10.38 9.50
N GLY A 42 -16.10 -11.05 8.99
CA GLY A 42 -15.67 -10.95 7.59
C GLY A 42 -14.86 -9.69 7.24
N LYS A 43 -14.57 -8.82 8.21
CA LYS A 43 -13.76 -7.62 8.01
C LYS A 43 -12.42 -7.72 8.72
N SER A 44 -11.42 -7.09 8.13
CA SER A 44 -10.08 -6.92 8.69
C SER A 44 -9.68 -5.45 8.70
N LEU A 45 -8.85 -5.09 9.67
CA LEU A 45 -8.14 -3.82 9.69
C LEU A 45 -6.71 -4.08 9.20
N VAL A 46 -6.32 -3.35 8.17
CA VAL A 46 -4.97 -3.40 7.61
C VAL A 46 -4.39 -1.99 7.63
N ALA A 47 -3.22 -1.82 8.21
CA ALA A 47 -2.51 -0.55 8.20
C ALA A 47 -1.19 -0.68 7.46
N VAL A 48 -0.91 0.30 6.60
CA VAL A 48 0.36 0.43 5.89
C VAL A 48 0.91 1.83 6.11
N VAL A 49 2.23 1.94 6.11
CA VAL A 49 2.92 3.23 6.08
C VAL A 49 3.51 3.40 4.68
N VAL A 50 3.22 4.54 4.08
CA VAL A 50 3.75 4.94 2.78
C VAL A 50 4.77 6.04 3.01
N ASP A 51 6.02 5.73 2.71
CA ASP A 51 7.13 6.68 2.72
C ASP A 51 7.34 7.24 1.31
N TYR A 52 7.33 8.55 1.18
CA TYR A 52 7.63 9.26 -0.05
C TYR A 52 8.94 10.03 0.09
N ALA A 53 9.90 9.74 -0.77
CA ALA A 53 11.06 10.60 -0.97
C ALA A 53 10.61 11.99 -1.48
N PRO A 54 11.46 13.02 -1.44
CA PRO A 54 11.18 14.30 -2.10
C PRO A 54 10.76 14.09 -3.56
N GLY A 55 9.59 14.62 -3.94
CA GLY A 55 9.00 14.43 -5.26
C GLY A 55 8.45 13.03 -5.56
N GLY A 56 8.42 12.14 -4.56
CA GLY A 56 7.90 10.77 -4.70
C GLY A 56 6.39 10.74 -4.92
N ALA A 57 5.91 9.73 -5.66
CA ALA A 57 4.50 9.59 -6.02
C ALA A 57 4.10 8.12 -6.14
N SER A 58 2.87 7.82 -5.75
CA SER A 58 2.19 6.57 -6.10
C SER A 58 1.70 6.61 -7.54
N PRO A 59 1.66 5.49 -8.26
CA PRO A 59 0.93 5.43 -9.52
C PRO A 59 -0.57 5.64 -9.26
N SER A 60 -1.29 6.18 -10.25
CA SER A 60 -2.75 6.24 -10.19
C SER A 60 -3.30 4.81 -10.00
N HIS A 61 -4.24 4.64 -9.06
CA HIS A 61 -4.76 3.32 -8.71
C HIS A 61 -6.22 3.38 -8.27
N VAL A 62 -6.84 2.20 -8.22
CA VAL A 62 -8.17 1.97 -7.66
C VAL A 62 -7.99 1.12 -6.41
N HIS A 63 -8.72 1.44 -5.36
CA HIS A 63 -8.76 0.64 -4.15
C HIS A 63 -9.74 -0.53 -4.26
N ALA A 64 -9.51 -1.55 -3.43
CA ALA A 64 -10.42 -2.69 -3.30
C ALA A 64 -11.86 -2.24 -3.08
N LYS A 65 -12.81 -2.90 -3.74
CA LYS A 65 -14.24 -2.55 -3.68
C LYS A 65 -14.86 -2.67 -2.28
N SER A 66 -14.21 -3.39 -1.38
CA SER A 66 -14.63 -3.57 0.00
C SER A 66 -13.93 -2.62 0.98
N ALA A 67 -12.90 -1.88 0.54
CA ALA A 67 -12.02 -1.12 1.41
C ALA A 67 -12.51 0.30 1.68
N PHE A 68 -12.88 0.59 2.92
CA PHE A 68 -12.92 1.95 3.44
C PHE A 68 -11.53 2.31 3.99
N ILE A 69 -11.02 3.49 3.69
CA ILE A 69 -9.65 3.88 4.04
C ILE A 69 -9.68 5.18 4.82
N PHE A 70 -8.98 5.18 5.96
CA PHE A 70 -8.61 6.38 6.69
C PHE A 70 -7.13 6.66 6.43
N ALA A 71 -6.81 7.84 5.93
CA ALA A 71 -5.45 8.28 5.64
C ALA A 71 -5.06 9.45 6.56
N TYR A 72 -3.89 9.35 7.19
CA TYR A 72 -3.37 10.33 8.13
C TYR A 72 -1.92 10.68 7.81
N VAL A 73 -1.62 11.96 7.66
CA VAL A 73 -0.27 12.43 7.37
C VAL A 73 0.55 12.43 8.66
N LEU A 74 1.56 11.55 8.71
CA LEU A 74 2.47 11.43 9.85
C LEU A 74 3.55 12.51 9.84
N SER A 75 4.06 12.86 8.66
CA SER A 75 5.08 13.89 8.48
C SER A 75 5.08 14.44 7.06
N GLY A 76 5.59 15.66 6.89
CA GLY A 76 5.67 16.31 5.58
C GLY A 76 4.30 16.75 5.05
N GLU A 77 4.17 16.78 3.74
CA GLU A 77 2.96 17.23 3.03
C GLU A 77 2.61 16.25 1.91
N ILE A 78 1.36 15.82 1.87
CA ILE A 78 0.83 14.89 0.86
C ILE A 78 -0.21 15.60 0.02
N GLU A 79 -0.02 15.64 -1.30
CA GLU A 79 -1.06 16.02 -2.23
C GLU A 79 -1.88 14.78 -2.59
N SER A 80 -3.18 14.86 -2.41
CA SER A 80 -4.12 13.77 -2.66
C SER A 80 -5.35 14.27 -3.42
N GLN A 81 -5.80 13.44 -4.37
CA GLN A 81 -7.08 13.56 -5.04
C GLN A 81 -7.78 12.21 -5.00
N VAL A 82 -9.02 12.19 -4.51
CA VAL A 82 -9.87 11.00 -4.43
C VAL A 82 -11.05 11.17 -5.39
N ASN A 83 -11.25 10.18 -6.24
CA ASN A 83 -12.28 10.21 -7.30
C ASN A 83 -12.14 11.48 -8.18
N ASP A 84 -13.25 12.13 -8.49
CA ASP A 84 -13.30 13.38 -9.26
C ASP A 84 -13.32 14.63 -8.35
N GLY A 85 -12.99 14.46 -7.06
CA GLY A 85 -12.86 15.56 -6.12
C GLY A 85 -11.66 16.45 -6.40
N PRO A 86 -11.53 17.58 -5.67
CA PRO A 86 -10.40 18.48 -5.83
C PRO A 86 -9.09 17.84 -5.32
N SER A 87 -7.98 18.14 -5.98
CA SER A 87 -6.65 17.89 -5.43
C SER A 87 -6.40 18.83 -4.26
N ARG A 88 -5.90 18.30 -3.16
CA ARG A 88 -5.62 19.06 -1.94
C ARG A 88 -4.32 18.59 -1.30
N VAL A 89 -3.58 19.53 -0.71
CA VAL A 89 -2.40 19.26 0.11
C VAL A 89 -2.83 19.11 1.57
N TYR A 90 -2.44 17.98 2.17
CA TYR A 90 -2.63 17.66 3.57
C TYR A 90 -1.28 17.68 4.29
N ARG A 91 -1.22 18.34 5.44
CA ARG A 91 -0.03 18.47 6.26
C ARG A 91 -0.01 17.45 7.40
N ALA A 92 1.13 17.30 8.05
CA ALA A 92 1.26 16.47 9.25
C ALA A 92 0.15 16.79 10.27
N GLY A 93 -0.56 15.74 10.74
CA GLY A 93 -1.72 15.86 11.61
C GLY A 93 -3.08 15.99 10.90
N GLU A 94 -3.10 16.20 9.59
CA GLU A 94 -4.33 16.23 8.80
C GLU A 94 -4.67 14.84 8.26
N SER A 95 -5.94 14.62 7.96
CA SER A 95 -6.46 13.34 7.47
C SER A 95 -7.48 13.52 6.36
N PHE A 96 -7.66 12.46 5.59
CA PHE A 96 -8.75 12.28 4.64
C PHE A 96 -9.22 10.84 4.65
N TYR A 97 -10.28 10.54 3.93
CA TYR A 97 -10.78 9.18 3.80
C TYR A 97 -11.15 8.87 2.36
N GLU A 98 -11.24 7.58 2.07
CA GLU A 98 -11.63 7.06 0.77
C GLU A 98 -12.74 6.02 0.96
N THR A 99 -13.81 6.17 0.20
CA THR A 99 -14.93 5.21 0.19
C THR A 99 -14.57 3.93 -0.58
N PRO A 100 -15.25 2.81 -0.33
CA PRO A 100 -14.98 1.56 -1.02
C PRO A 100 -14.92 1.69 -2.54
N GLY A 101 -13.86 1.12 -3.14
CA GLY A 101 -13.64 1.17 -4.58
C GLY A 101 -13.22 2.52 -5.15
N SER A 102 -12.79 3.45 -4.32
CA SER A 102 -12.35 4.78 -4.77
C SER A 102 -11.17 4.69 -5.73
N ARG A 103 -11.18 5.59 -6.72
CA ARG A 103 -10.02 5.89 -7.56
C ARG A 103 -9.16 6.94 -6.85
N HIS A 104 -7.87 6.71 -6.82
CA HIS A 104 -6.87 7.60 -6.24
C HIS A 104 -5.89 8.07 -7.34
N PRO A 105 -6.28 9.07 -8.15
CA PRO A 105 -5.47 9.51 -9.28
C PRO A 105 -4.21 10.25 -8.85
N VAL A 106 -4.23 10.91 -7.68
CA VAL A 106 -3.08 11.64 -7.15
C VAL A 106 -2.86 11.25 -5.70
N SER A 107 -1.66 10.71 -5.42
CA SER A 107 -1.12 10.53 -4.07
C SER A 107 0.39 10.72 -4.16
N ARG A 108 0.89 11.85 -3.68
CA ARG A 108 2.31 12.19 -3.82
C ARG A 108 2.79 13.12 -2.73
N ASN A 109 4.10 13.14 -2.55
CA ASN A 109 4.77 14.16 -1.76
C ASN A 109 4.61 15.52 -2.46
N ALA A 110 4.04 16.51 -1.76
CA ALA A 110 3.90 17.87 -2.28
C ALA A 110 5.24 18.64 -2.31
N SER A 111 6.23 18.18 -1.53
CA SER A 111 7.56 18.78 -1.45
C SER A 111 8.56 18.06 -2.38
N ARG A 112 9.44 18.84 -3.00
CA ARG A 112 10.59 18.35 -3.78
C ARG A 112 11.88 18.27 -2.97
N THR A 113 11.88 18.76 -1.74
CA THR A 113 13.06 18.87 -0.88
C THR A 113 12.98 18.09 0.40
N GLU A 114 11.75 17.89 0.94
CA GLU A 114 11.51 17.20 2.20
C GLU A 114 10.76 15.89 1.98
N PRO A 115 11.05 14.82 2.74
CA PRO A 115 10.28 13.58 2.68
C PRO A 115 8.90 13.74 3.30
N ALA A 116 7.98 12.83 2.96
CA ALA A 116 6.66 12.78 3.55
C ALA A 116 6.28 11.33 3.92
N LYS A 117 5.39 11.19 4.90
CA LYS A 117 4.95 9.89 5.41
C LYS A 117 3.45 9.89 5.66
N LEU A 118 2.78 8.89 5.11
CA LEU A 118 1.34 8.69 5.21
C LEU A 118 1.04 7.36 5.90
N LEU A 119 0.14 7.37 6.88
CA LEU A 119 -0.48 6.16 7.41
C LEU A 119 -1.81 5.95 6.67
N ALA A 120 -1.99 4.78 6.05
CA ALA A 120 -3.25 4.38 5.45
C ALA A 120 -3.81 3.16 6.21
N VAL A 121 -5.03 3.31 6.72
CA VAL A 121 -5.74 2.28 7.50
C VAL A 121 -6.97 1.84 6.73
N PHE A 122 -7.01 0.56 6.37
CA PHE A 122 -8.06 -0.07 5.59
C PHE A 122 -8.98 -0.88 6.51
N VAL A 123 -10.28 -0.68 6.39
CA VAL A 123 -11.30 -1.64 6.82
C VAL A 123 -11.79 -2.32 5.55
N VAL A 124 -11.48 -3.60 5.40
CA VAL A 124 -11.62 -4.32 4.13
C VAL A 124 -12.13 -5.74 4.38
N ASP A 125 -12.76 -6.36 3.39
CA ASP A 125 -13.12 -7.77 3.49
C ASP A 125 -11.87 -8.63 3.72
N THR A 126 -11.96 -9.56 4.65
CA THR A 126 -10.81 -10.41 5.04
C THR A 126 -10.25 -11.21 3.85
N ASP A 127 -11.09 -11.53 2.89
CA ASP A 127 -10.71 -12.28 1.68
C ASP A 127 -10.18 -11.40 0.54
N ASP A 128 -10.37 -10.08 0.62
CA ASP A 128 -9.91 -9.12 -0.39
C ASP A 128 -8.44 -8.76 -0.13
N LYS A 129 -7.54 -9.48 -0.80
CA LYS A 129 -6.09 -9.36 -0.58
C LYS A 129 -5.41 -8.29 -1.43
N GLN A 130 -6.07 -7.86 -2.52
CA GLN A 130 -5.52 -6.84 -3.41
C GLN A 130 -6.06 -5.47 -3.05
N LEU A 131 -5.36 -4.76 -2.17
CA LEU A 131 -5.79 -3.46 -1.63
C LEU A 131 -5.78 -2.34 -2.67
N THR A 132 -4.93 -2.44 -3.67
CA THR A 132 -4.77 -1.45 -4.75
C THR A 132 -4.54 -2.13 -6.09
N THR A 133 -5.11 -1.57 -7.15
CA THR A 133 -4.89 -1.98 -8.55
C THR A 133 -4.48 -0.76 -9.36
N PRO A 134 -3.26 -0.73 -9.94
CA PRO A 134 -2.86 0.38 -10.81
C PRO A 134 -3.81 0.54 -11.99
N VAL A 135 -4.08 1.79 -12.36
CA VAL A 135 -4.81 2.13 -13.59
C VAL A 135 -3.86 2.80 -14.58
N GLN A 136 -3.98 2.38 -15.84
CA GLN A 136 -3.20 2.94 -16.95
C GLN A 136 -3.83 4.22 -17.47
#